data_863dbba7b84d6be0adbcdc719a65fcaa
#
_entry.id   863dbba7b84d6be0adbcdc719a65fcaa
#
_cell.length_a   1.000
_cell.length_b   1.000
_cell.length_c   1.000
_cell.angle_alpha   90.00
_cell.angle_beta   90.00
_cell.angle_gamma   90.00
#
_symmetry.space_group_name_H-M   'P 1'
#
loop_
_entity.id
_entity.type
_entity.pdbx_description
1 polymer ?
#
loop_
_entity_poly.entity_id
_entity_poly.type
_entity_poly.pdbx_seq_one_letter_code
_entity_poly.pdbx_strand_id
1 'polypeptide(L)'
;MRGFAYCLIISLSIVDLAWAQVSATPSGPATELPTYRPVLLGQGPNALINRIDTQDLMKKGQKEALVMFNCAVRKNGTVEWAGIYGATPGSDFLKQELQKRLSPASDPRFIPGVYNHEIVDAIYYGTVTFSVVGGKPRLRIFSNQEAGELGKEADFIGPQPFYGDGSNFKGFHYPAEAARVLVDGLVEVKLKIDITGNLQEIGVVLEKPPLLGFGGAALADFKNARFIPAFRDGKPVACEVTLPVFYKAAGF
;
A
#
# COMPACT_ATOMS: atom_id res chain seq x y z
N MET A 1 -18.46 79.01 -57.39
CA MET A 1 -18.85 77.74 -58.02
C MET A 1 -18.93 76.76 -56.93
N ARG A 2 -20.12 76.21 -56.71
CA ARG A 2 -20.54 75.41 -55.49
C ARG A 2 -20.32 73.94 -55.85
N GLY A 3 -19.52 73.21 -55.06
CA GLY A 3 -19.38 71.76 -55.11
C GLY A 3 -20.07 71.13 -53.93
N PHE A 4 -21.08 70.36 -54.21
CA PHE A 4 -21.83 69.52 -53.21
C PHE A 4 -20.99 68.26 -52.90
N ALA A 5 -20.70 68.05 -51.60
CA ALA A 5 -20.15 66.78 -51.12
C ALA A 5 -21.31 65.89 -50.60
N TYR A 6 -21.51 64.76 -51.20
CA TYR A 6 -22.38 63.71 -50.72
C TYR A 6 -21.72 62.87 -49.64
N CYS A 7 -22.29 62.88 -48.43
CA CYS A 7 -21.86 62.07 -47.34
C CYS A 7 -22.59 60.70 -47.42
N LEU A 8 -21.84 59.65 -47.69
CA LEU A 8 -22.34 58.26 -47.73
C LEU A 8 -22.26 57.70 -46.31
N ILE A 9 -23.41 57.49 -45.68
CA ILE A 9 -23.48 56.82 -44.37
C ILE A 9 -23.53 55.30 -44.66
N ILE A 10 -22.40 54.62 -44.32
CA ILE A 10 -22.35 53.16 -44.35
C ILE A 10 -22.79 52.69 -42.94
N SER A 11 -23.98 52.11 -42.83
CA SER A 11 -24.42 51.42 -41.61
C SER A 11 -23.71 50.05 -41.53
N LEU A 12 -22.78 49.93 -40.59
CA LEU A 12 -22.20 48.67 -40.20
C LEU A 12 -23.19 47.89 -39.32
N SER A 13 -23.77 46.86 -39.85
CA SER A 13 -24.54 45.86 -39.09
C SER A 13 -23.51 44.93 -38.38
N ILE A 14 -23.44 45.04 -37.06
CA ILE A 14 -22.69 44.12 -36.20
C ILE A 14 -23.46 42.81 -36.14
N VAL A 15 -22.96 41.78 -36.78
CA VAL A 15 -23.46 40.39 -36.63
C VAL A 15 -22.79 39.85 -35.36
N ASP A 16 -23.56 39.76 -34.28
CA ASP A 16 -23.14 39.03 -33.08
C ASP A 16 -23.00 37.55 -33.42
N LEU A 17 -21.75 37.10 -33.59
CA LEU A 17 -21.44 35.66 -33.62
C LEU A 17 -21.46 35.17 -32.18
N ALA A 18 -22.57 34.62 -31.74
CA ALA A 18 -22.66 33.84 -30.52
C ALA A 18 -21.75 32.58 -30.67
N TRP A 19 -20.61 32.62 -30.02
CA TRP A 19 -19.75 31.45 -29.84
C TRP A 19 -20.47 30.48 -28.88
N ALA A 20 -21.13 29.48 -29.44
CA ALA A 20 -21.57 28.32 -28.65
C ALA A 20 -20.31 27.59 -28.17
N GLN A 21 -19.96 27.81 -26.89
CA GLN A 21 -19.00 26.95 -26.20
C GLN A 21 -19.63 25.57 -26.08
N VAL A 22 -19.26 24.70 -27.01
CA VAL A 22 -19.46 23.25 -26.85
C VAL A 22 -18.52 22.83 -25.73
N SER A 23 -19.04 22.75 -24.52
CA SER A 23 -18.38 22.03 -23.42
C SER A 23 -18.32 20.56 -23.80
N ALA A 24 -17.27 20.17 -24.50
CA ALA A 24 -16.96 18.76 -24.68
C ALA A 24 -16.54 18.23 -23.31
N THR A 25 -17.48 17.64 -22.58
CA THR A 25 -17.21 16.72 -21.49
C THR A 25 -16.42 15.57 -22.11
N PRO A 26 -15.19 15.28 -21.69
CA PRO A 26 -14.47 14.11 -22.18
C PRO A 26 -15.15 12.87 -21.60
N SER A 27 -16.14 12.36 -22.32
CA SER A 27 -16.65 11.01 -22.10
C SER A 27 -15.71 10.00 -22.78
N GLY A 28 -14.49 9.88 -22.26
CA GLY A 28 -13.70 8.69 -22.45
C GLY A 28 -14.41 7.54 -21.70
N PRO A 29 -14.41 6.31 -22.22
CA PRO A 29 -14.94 5.17 -21.48
C PRO A 29 -14.24 5.15 -20.13
N ALA A 30 -15.03 5.11 -19.04
CA ALA A 30 -14.48 4.90 -17.69
C ALA A 30 -13.62 3.63 -17.79
N THR A 31 -12.32 3.76 -17.58
CA THR A 31 -11.40 2.63 -17.68
C THR A 31 -11.86 1.61 -16.63
N GLU A 32 -12.41 0.50 -17.08
CA GLU A 32 -12.89 -0.56 -16.21
C GLU A 32 -11.73 -1.02 -15.30
N LEU A 33 -12.02 -1.15 -14.02
CA LEU A 33 -11.01 -1.62 -13.06
C LEU A 33 -10.63 -3.06 -13.43
N PRO A 34 -9.34 -3.44 -13.28
CA PRO A 34 -8.91 -4.81 -13.52
C PRO A 34 -9.59 -5.77 -12.52
N THR A 35 -9.64 -7.07 -12.84
CA THR A 35 -10.15 -8.08 -11.92
C THR A 35 -9.39 -8.04 -10.59
N TYR A 36 -8.06 -7.95 -10.66
CA TYR A 36 -7.20 -7.83 -9.48
C TYR A 36 -6.13 -6.77 -9.71
N ARG A 37 -5.84 -6.01 -8.68
CA ARG A 37 -4.68 -5.12 -8.57
C ARG A 37 -4.22 -5.08 -7.11
N PRO A 38 -2.96 -5.40 -6.80
CA PRO A 38 -2.46 -5.27 -5.44
C PRO A 38 -2.45 -3.80 -5.00
N VAL A 39 -2.44 -3.56 -3.70
CA VAL A 39 -2.05 -2.26 -3.17
C VAL A 39 -0.63 -1.99 -3.62
N LEU A 40 -0.40 -0.82 -4.20
CA LEU A 40 0.90 -0.40 -4.68
C LEU A 40 1.36 0.86 -3.95
N LEU A 41 2.67 1.06 -3.91
CA LEU A 41 3.25 2.34 -3.48
C LEU A 41 2.71 3.44 -4.40
N GLY A 42 2.36 4.58 -3.81
CA GLY A 42 1.94 5.75 -4.56
C GLY A 42 3.02 6.28 -5.49
N GLN A 43 2.65 7.21 -6.34
CA GLN A 43 3.56 7.89 -7.26
C GLN A 43 3.73 9.36 -6.90
N GLY A 44 4.75 9.99 -7.47
CA GLY A 44 5.02 11.41 -7.27
C GLY A 44 5.57 11.75 -5.88
N PRO A 45 5.52 13.02 -5.47
CA PRO A 45 6.17 13.50 -4.24
C PRO A 45 5.56 12.90 -2.95
N ASN A 46 4.33 12.44 -2.99
CA ASN A 46 3.65 11.82 -1.85
C ASN A 46 3.87 10.31 -1.73
N ALA A 47 4.57 9.68 -2.69
CA ALA A 47 4.96 8.29 -2.59
C ALA A 47 5.91 8.08 -1.41
N LEU A 48 5.72 7.00 -0.65
CA LEU A 48 6.51 6.71 0.55
C LEU A 48 8.03 6.79 0.30
N ILE A 49 8.49 6.22 -0.82
CA ILE A 49 9.92 6.21 -1.17
C ILE A 49 10.50 7.61 -1.36
N ASN A 50 9.70 8.56 -1.87
CA ASN A 50 10.14 9.93 -2.14
C ASN A 50 10.07 10.84 -0.91
N ARG A 51 9.46 10.38 0.17
CA ARG A 51 9.29 11.12 1.43
C ARG A 51 10.37 10.80 2.46
N ILE A 52 11.19 9.78 2.21
CA ILE A 52 12.31 9.40 3.09
C ILE A 52 13.58 10.07 2.60
N ASP A 53 14.11 10.99 3.40
CA ASP A 53 15.37 11.67 3.09
C ASP A 53 16.57 10.76 3.39
N THR A 54 17.07 10.13 2.33
CA THR A 54 18.20 9.20 2.43
C THR A 54 19.52 9.89 2.77
N GLN A 55 19.67 11.17 2.40
CA GLN A 55 20.86 11.95 2.74
C GLN A 55 20.88 12.30 4.23
N ASP A 56 19.74 12.65 4.80
CA ASP A 56 19.60 12.88 6.25
C ASP A 56 19.88 11.60 7.03
N LEU A 57 19.33 10.46 6.58
CA LEU A 57 19.64 9.15 7.18
C LEU A 57 21.15 8.86 7.18
N MET A 58 21.81 9.11 6.04
CA MET A 58 23.26 8.91 5.93
C MET A 58 24.05 9.84 6.86
N LYS A 59 23.67 11.12 6.95
CA LYS A 59 24.29 12.10 7.86
C LYS A 59 24.12 11.72 9.32
N LYS A 60 23.01 11.11 9.71
CA LYS A 60 22.74 10.58 11.04
C LYS A 60 23.52 9.30 11.35
N GLY A 61 24.24 8.74 10.38
CA GLY A 61 25.01 7.51 10.54
C GLY A 61 24.19 6.24 10.38
N GLN A 62 23.04 6.28 9.67
CA GLN A 62 22.28 5.07 9.36
C GLN A 62 23.16 4.09 8.59
N LYS A 63 23.32 2.89 9.14
CA LYS A 63 24.03 1.77 8.50
C LYS A 63 23.11 1.01 7.56
N GLU A 64 23.67 0.06 6.83
CA GLU A 64 22.88 -0.89 6.05
C GLU A 64 21.85 -1.57 6.95
N ALA A 65 20.59 -1.53 6.54
CA ALA A 65 19.50 -1.98 7.36
C ALA A 65 18.29 -2.42 6.52
N LEU A 66 17.49 -3.28 7.13
CA LEU A 66 16.22 -3.73 6.62
C LEU A 66 15.15 -3.49 7.69
N VAL A 67 14.00 -2.95 7.30
CA VAL A 67 12.83 -2.75 8.18
C VAL A 67 11.60 -3.31 7.49
N MET A 68 10.89 -4.21 8.16
CA MET A 68 9.64 -4.82 7.69
C MET A 68 8.45 -4.13 8.35
N PHE A 69 7.44 -3.80 7.55
CA PHE A 69 6.24 -3.12 8.01
C PHE A 69 4.98 -3.65 7.35
N ASN A 70 3.85 -3.39 7.98
CA ASN A 70 2.54 -3.54 7.37
C ASN A 70 1.70 -2.28 7.62
N CYS A 71 0.69 -2.07 6.79
CA CYS A 71 -0.27 -1.00 6.99
C CYS A 71 -1.62 -1.34 6.36
N ALA A 72 -2.70 -0.88 6.99
CA ALA A 72 -4.02 -0.95 6.39
C ALA A 72 -4.21 0.24 5.45
N VAL A 73 -4.41 -0.06 4.17
CA VAL A 73 -4.65 0.92 3.11
C VAL A 73 -6.14 0.94 2.78
N ARG A 74 -6.74 2.11 2.90
CA ARG A 74 -8.14 2.35 2.62
C ARG A 74 -8.41 2.47 1.12
N LYS A 75 -9.68 2.32 0.72
CA LYS A 75 -10.18 2.48 -0.67
C LYS A 75 -9.76 3.81 -1.33
N ASN A 76 -9.51 4.84 -0.55
CA ASN A 76 -9.03 6.14 -1.02
C ASN A 76 -7.50 6.29 -1.04
N GLY A 77 -6.77 5.21 -0.76
CA GLY A 77 -5.30 5.17 -0.74
C GLY A 77 -4.65 5.75 0.52
N THR A 78 -5.42 6.14 1.54
CA THR A 78 -4.87 6.58 2.83
C THR A 78 -4.51 5.40 3.72
N VAL A 79 -3.60 5.62 4.66
CA VAL A 79 -3.24 4.64 5.70
C VAL A 79 -4.09 4.86 6.94
N GLU A 80 -4.75 3.82 7.42
CA GLU A 80 -5.49 3.86 8.68
C GLU A 80 -4.58 3.59 9.87
N TRP A 81 -3.77 2.56 9.79
CA TRP A 81 -2.74 2.20 10.77
C TRP A 81 -1.53 1.59 10.08
N ALA A 82 -0.38 1.65 10.75
CA ALA A 82 0.83 0.97 10.30
C ALA A 82 1.60 0.42 11.49
N GLY A 83 2.30 -0.70 11.27
CA GLY A 83 3.15 -1.37 12.26
C GLY A 83 4.50 -1.76 11.68
N ILE A 84 5.54 -1.70 12.50
CA ILE A 84 6.85 -2.28 12.20
C ILE A 84 6.99 -3.54 13.05
N TYR A 85 7.22 -4.68 12.42
CA TYR A 85 7.29 -5.98 13.08
C TYR A 85 8.66 -6.68 12.94
N GLY A 86 9.53 -6.20 12.06
CA GLY A 86 10.87 -6.73 11.88
C GLY A 86 11.86 -5.63 11.52
N ALA A 87 13.08 -5.74 12.07
CA ALA A 87 14.14 -4.80 11.74
C ALA A 87 15.50 -5.43 12.05
N THR A 88 16.52 -5.14 11.23
CA THR A 88 17.90 -5.54 11.49
C THR A 88 18.54 -4.65 12.58
N PRO A 89 19.55 -5.13 13.31
CA PRO A 89 20.32 -4.28 14.21
C PRO A 89 20.89 -3.04 13.49
N GLY A 90 20.85 -1.88 14.14
CA GLY A 90 21.34 -0.63 13.58
C GLY A 90 20.38 0.10 12.65
N SER A 91 19.10 -0.31 12.60
CA SER A 91 18.04 0.29 11.78
C SER A 91 17.30 1.46 12.46
N ASP A 92 17.75 1.97 13.57
CA ASP A 92 16.97 2.86 14.44
C ASP A 92 16.52 4.14 13.74
N PHE A 93 17.39 4.79 12.99
CA PHE A 93 17.01 6.01 12.25
C PHE A 93 16.05 5.72 11.10
N LEU A 94 16.27 4.64 10.36
CA LEU A 94 15.37 4.19 9.28
C LEU A 94 14.00 3.83 9.84
N LYS A 95 13.96 3.11 10.98
CA LYS A 95 12.73 2.72 11.66
C LYS A 95 11.94 3.94 12.11
N GLN A 96 12.58 4.92 12.77
CA GLN A 96 11.94 6.16 13.23
C GLN A 96 11.38 6.97 12.04
N GLU A 97 12.17 7.12 10.97
CA GLU A 97 11.73 7.84 9.78
C GLU A 97 10.55 7.14 9.11
N LEU A 98 10.60 5.82 8.98
CA LEU A 98 9.50 5.04 8.40
C LEU A 98 8.23 5.14 9.24
N GLN A 99 8.30 5.02 10.57
CA GLN A 99 7.16 5.21 11.47
C GLN A 99 6.52 6.58 11.29
N LYS A 100 7.33 7.63 11.21
CA LYS A 100 6.87 8.99 10.97
C LYS A 100 6.13 9.11 9.64
N ARG A 101 6.67 8.51 8.56
CA ARG A 101 6.09 8.62 7.21
C ARG A 101 4.86 7.75 7.00
N LEU A 102 4.76 6.64 7.68
CA LEU A 102 3.59 5.75 7.64
C LEU A 102 2.45 6.19 8.58
N SER A 103 2.71 7.11 9.50
CA SER A 103 1.67 7.64 10.38
C SER A 103 0.50 8.22 9.56
N PRO A 104 -0.77 7.94 9.93
CA PRO A 104 -1.95 8.54 9.29
C PRO A 104 -1.86 10.07 9.24
N ALA A 105 -1.33 10.71 10.28
CA ALA A 105 -1.13 12.17 10.34
C ALA A 105 -0.17 12.71 9.27
N SER A 106 0.70 11.86 8.70
CA SER A 106 1.61 12.26 7.64
C SER A 106 0.99 12.09 6.24
N ASP A 107 -0.23 11.55 6.16
CA ASP A 107 -1.01 11.33 4.95
C ASP A 107 -0.21 10.61 3.83
N PRO A 108 0.36 9.42 4.09
CA PRO A 108 0.99 8.65 3.04
C PRO A 108 -0.06 8.18 2.03
N ARG A 109 0.30 8.22 0.74
CA ARG A 109 -0.63 7.83 -0.33
C ARG A 109 -0.16 6.57 -1.03
N PHE A 110 -1.07 5.60 -1.09
CA PHE A 110 -0.94 4.35 -1.82
C PHE A 110 -1.95 4.31 -2.97
N ILE A 111 -1.70 3.45 -3.94
CA ILE A 111 -2.72 3.07 -4.92
C ILE A 111 -3.51 1.92 -4.29
N PRO A 112 -4.82 2.07 -4.08
CA PRO A 112 -5.62 1.07 -3.37
C PRO A 112 -5.73 -0.24 -4.14
N GLY A 113 -5.96 -1.32 -3.41
CA GLY A 113 -6.18 -2.64 -3.98
C GLY A 113 -7.48 -2.74 -4.75
N VAL A 114 -7.52 -3.69 -5.69
CA VAL A 114 -8.75 -4.06 -6.43
C VAL A 114 -8.93 -5.56 -6.33
N TYR A 115 -10.14 -5.98 -6.01
CA TYR A 115 -10.57 -7.36 -6.03
C TYR A 115 -11.92 -7.47 -6.76
N ASN A 116 -11.97 -8.31 -7.78
CA ASN A 116 -13.16 -8.53 -8.61
C ASN A 116 -13.80 -7.22 -9.13
N HIS A 117 -12.96 -6.36 -9.73
CA HIS A 117 -13.34 -5.04 -10.30
C HIS A 117 -13.79 -4.00 -9.27
N GLU A 118 -13.61 -4.25 -7.97
CA GLU A 118 -13.97 -3.32 -6.90
C GLU A 118 -12.75 -2.89 -6.10
N ILE A 119 -12.69 -1.59 -5.76
CA ILE A 119 -11.65 -1.07 -4.87
C ILE A 119 -11.94 -1.56 -3.45
N VAL A 120 -10.92 -2.15 -2.79
CA VAL A 120 -11.04 -2.71 -1.45
C VAL A 120 -10.04 -2.11 -0.48
N ASP A 121 -10.39 -2.09 0.81
CA ASP A 121 -9.44 -1.85 1.90
C ASP A 121 -8.59 -3.11 2.07
N ALA A 122 -7.27 -2.98 2.13
CA ALA A 122 -6.40 -4.16 2.23
C ALA A 122 -5.15 -3.89 3.09
N ILE A 123 -4.54 -4.97 3.59
CA ILE A 123 -3.27 -4.86 4.32
C ILE A 123 -2.12 -5.01 3.33
N TYR A 124 -1.33 -3.95 3.24
CA TYR A 124 -0.07 -3.93 2.52
C TYR A 124 1.05 -4.41 3.43
N TYR A 125 1.90 -5.28 2.92
CA TYR A 125 3.13 -5.72 3.55
C TYR A 125 4.32 -5.23 2.75
N GLY A 126 5.30 -4.65 3.42
CA GLY A 126 6.46 -4.08 2.76
C GLY A 126 7.75 -4.26 3.54
N THR A 127 8.85 -4.24 2.80
CA THR A 127 10.20 -4.24 3.33
C THR A 127 10.98 -3.07 2.77
N VAL A 128 11.53 -2.25 3.63
CA VAL A 128 12.43 -1.14 3.26
C VAL A 128 13.87 -1.57 3.51
N THR A 129 14.72 -1.41 2.51
CA THR A 129 16.15 -1.59 2.65
C THR A 129 16.88 -0.27 2.44
N PHE A 130 17.87 -0.01 3.28
CA PHE A 130 18.81 1.10 3.14
C PHE A 130 20.21 0.52 2.98
N SER A 131 20.93 1.02 1.99
CA SER A 131 22.32 0.64 1.74
C SER A 131 23.13 1.84 1.25
N VAL A 132 24.46 1.73 1.29
CA VAL A 132 25.37 2.74 0.74
C VAL A 132 26.20 2.08 -0.36
N VAL A 133 25.99 2.51 -1.59
CA VAL A 133 26.66 1.98 -2.78
C VAL A 133 27.49 3.07 -3.42
N GLY A 134 28.81 2.87 -3.51
CA GLY A 134 29.73 3.89 -4.05
C GLY A 134 29.68 5.23 -3.32
N GLY A 135 29.48 5.21 -1.99
CA GLY A 135 29.35 6.41 -1.16
C GLY A 135 28.01 7.15 -1.28
N LYS A 136 27.04 6.59 -2.00
CA LYS A 136 25.70 7.18 -2.16
C LYS A 136 24.63 6.33 -1.48
N PRO A 137 23.70 6.94 -0.72
CA PRO A 137 22.62 6.20 -0.08
C PRO A 137 21.62 5.70 -1.14
N ARG A 138 21.18 4.46 -0.98
CA ARG A 138 20.18 3.81 -1.79
C ARG A 138 19.07 3.28 -0.90
N LEU A 139 17.84 3.68 -1.17
CA LEU A 139 16.64 3.16 -0.52
C LEU A 139 15.85 2.34 -1.53
N ARG A 140 15.32 1.19 -1.07
CA ARG A 140 14.40 0.38 -1.87
C ARG A 140 13.23 -0.04 -0.99
N ILE A 141 12.05 -0.16 -1.58
CA ILE A 141 10.86 -0.66 -0.93
C ILE A 141 10.33 -1.82 -1.77
N PHE A 142 10.18 -2.96 -1.13
CA PHE A 142 9.63 -4.18 -1.72
C PHE A 142 8.23 -4.42 -1.15
N SER A 143 7.30 -4.85 -1.99
CA SER A 143 5.93 -5.19 -1.61
C SER A 143 5.80 -6.65 -1.20
N ASN A 144 6.80 -7.19 -0.54
CA ASN A 144 6.85 -8.56 -0.04
C ASN A 144 7.81 -8.69 1.14
N GLN A 145 7.89 -9.88 1.74
CA GLN A 145 8.70 -10.18 2.91
C GLN A 145 9.53 -11.45 2.74
N GLU A 146 9.39 -12.14 1.61
CA GLU A 146 10.14 -13.34 1.33
C GLU A 146 11.62 -12.98 1.11
N ALA A 147 12.47 -13.34 2.05
CA ALA A 147 13.90 -13.00 2.02
C ALA A 147 14.59 -13.45 0.73
N GLY A 148 14.20 -14.60 0.18
CA GLY A 148 14.71 -15.10 -1.09
C GLY A 148 14.32 -14.25 -2.30
N GLU A 149 13.14 -13.66 -2.28
CA GLU A 149 12.67 -12.76 -3.33
C GLU A 149 13.31 -11.37 -3.22
N LEU A 150 13.50 -10.87 -1.97
CA LEU A 150 14.21 -9.60 -1.75
C LEU A 150 15.63 -9.62 -2.32
N GLY A 151 16.34 -10.72 -2.15
CA GLY A 151 17.69 -10.90 -2.68
C GLY A 151 17.76 -10.97 -4.21
N LYS A 152 16.71 -11.43 -4.86
CA LYS A 152 16.63 -11.56 -6.33
C LYS A 152 16.19 -10.28 -7.04
N GLU A 153 15.75 -9.27 -6.30
CA GLU A 153 15.14 -8.06 -6.89
C GLU A 153 13.96 -8.38 -7.85
N ALA A 154 13.28 -9.51 -7.61
CA ALA A 154 12.17 -9.95 -8.45
C ALA A 154 10.97 -9.03 -8.31
N ASP A 155 10.20 -8.87 -9.38
CA ASP A 155 8.90 -8.19 -9.38
C ASP A 155 7.82 -9.13 -8.79
N PHE A 156 7.96 -9.40 -7.49
CA PHE A 156 7.00 -10.20 -6.73
C PHE A 156 6.32 -9.31 -5.69
N ILE A 157 4.99 -9.29 -5.74
CA ILE A 157 4.13 -8.66 -4.75
C ILE A 157 3.40 -9.77 -4.01
N GLY A 158 3.58 -9.85 -2.69
CA GLY A 158 2.91 -10.86 -1.87
C GLY A 158 1.39 -10.66 -1.83
N PRO A 159 0.63 -11.71 -1.47
CA PRO A 159 -0.81 -11.65 -1.37
C PRO A 159 -1.23 -10.72 -0.23
N GLN A 160 -2.38 -10.07 -0.38
CA GLN A 160 -2.84 -9.05 0.55
C GLN A 160 -4.25 -9.38 1.05
N PRO A 161 -4.45 -9.67 2.34
CA PRO A 161 -5.78 -9.86 2.88
C PRO A 161 -6.56 -8.54 2.79
N PHE A 162 -7.84 -8.63 2.41
CA PHE A 162 -8.67 -7.45 2.25
C PHE A 162 -9.95 -7.54 3.07
N TYR A 163 -10.53 -6.37 3.37
CA TYR A 163 -11.77 -6.19 4.11
C TYR A 163 -12.93 -5.88 3.16
N GLY A 164 -14.15 -6.21 3.58
CA GLY A 164 -15.36 -5.83 2.87
C GLY A 164 -16.02 -7.00 2.16
N ASP A 165 -16.82 -6.69 1.14
CA ASP A 165 -17.61 -7.67 0.42
C ASP A 165 -16.71 -8.70 -0.28
N GLY A 166 -17.10 -9.97 -0.20
CA GLY A 166 -16.31 -11.07 -0.72
C GLY A 166 -15.20 -11.59 0.21
N SER A 167 -14.94 -10.93 1.36
CA SER A 167 -14.01 -11.39 2.38
C SER A 167 -14.65 -11.38 3.77
N ASN A 168 -14.45 -12.45 4.53
CA ASN A 168 -14.86 -12.52 5.94
C ASN A 168 -13.76 -12.03 6.90
N PHE A 169 -12.67 -11.52 6.39
CA PHE A 169 -11.61 -10.96 7.21
C PHE A 169 -12.08 -9.65 7.88
N LYS A 170 -11.98 -9.60 9.22
CA LYS A 170 -12.41 -8.45 10.04
C LYS A 170 -11.24 -7.76 10.75
N GLY A 171 -10.02 -8.14 10.43
CA GLY A 171 -8.81 -7.73 11.13
C GLY A 171 -8.30 -8.80 12.09
N PHE A 172 -7.26 -8.45 12.84
CA PHE A 172 -6.65 -9.37 13.79
C PHE A 172 -7.21 -9.12 15.19
N HIS A 173 -7.72 -10.19 15.82
CA HIS A 173 -8.30 -10.15 17.16
C HIS A 173 -7.26 -10.55 18.20
N TYR A 174 -6.99 -9.62 19.13
CA TYR A 174 -6.06 -9.88 20.22
C TYR A 174 -6.61 -10.97 21.16
N PRO A 175 -5.85 -12.07 21.41
CA PRO A 175 -6.36 -13.21 22.17
C PRO A 175 -6.57 -12.90 23.66
N ALA A 176 -7.62 -13.50 24.24
CA ALA A 176 -8.02 -13.24 25.63
C ALA A 176 -6.96 -13.67 26.64
N GLU A 177 -6.22 -14.75 26.37
CA GLU A 177 -5.13 -15.25 27.20
C GLU A 177 -3.99 -14.23 27.30
N ALA A 178 -3.60 -13.65 26.16
CA ALA A 178 -2.57 -12.62 26.09
C ALA A 178 -3.03 -11.30 26.74
N ALA A 179 -4.33 -11.00 26.69
CA ALA A 179 -4.90 -9.80 27.30
C ALA A 179 -4.74 -9.78 28.84
N ARG A 180 -4.64 -10.95 29.48
CA ARG A 180 -4.44 -11.06 30.93
C ARG A 180 -3.03 -10.65 31.39
N VAL A 181 -2.06 -10.76 30.48
CA VAL A 181 -0.64 -10.49 30.77
C VAL A 181 -0.09 -9.29 30.02
N LEU A 182 -0.89 -8.68 29.15
CA LEU A 182 -0.60 -7.44 28.41
C LEU A 182 0.76 -7.49 27.68
N VAL A 183 0.98 -8.52 26.88
CA VAL A 183 2.24 -8.70 26.12
C VAL A 183 2.01 -8.63 24.63
N ASP A 184 2.93 -8.01 23.91
CA ASP A 184 2.92 -8.03 22.45
C ASP A 184 3.15 -9.46 21.92
N GLY A 185 2.54 -9.78 20.78
CA GLY A 185 2.67 -11.07 20.13
C GLY A 185 3.08 -10.95 18.66
N LEU A 186 3.88 -11.90 18.21
CA LEU A 186 4.22 -12.09 16.80
C LEU A 186 3.89 -13.53 16.41
N VAL A 187 3.12 -13.70 15.35
CA VAL A 187 2.84 -14.99 14.73
C VAL A 187 3.31 -14.95 13.28
N GLU A 188 4.05 -15.95 12.87
CA GLU A 188 4.32 -16.19 11.45
C GLU A 188 3.38 -17.28 10.95
N VAL A 189 2.54 -16.92 9.99
CA VAL A 189 1.52 -17.81 9.41
C VAL A 189 1.90 -18.16 8.00
N LYS A 190 2.10 -19.45 7.74
CA LYS A 190 2.30 -19.99 6.40
C LYS A 190 0.96 -20.11 5.70
N LEU A 191 0.86 -19.56 4.49
CA LEU A 191 -0.35 -19.52 3.69
C LEU A 191 -0.06 -20.06 2.30
N LYS A 192 -0.98 -20.85 1.76
CA LYS A 192 -1.01 -21.22 0.34
C LYS A 192 -2.24 -20.61 -0.30
N ILE A 193 -2.05 -19.78 -1.31
CA ILE A 193 -3.09 -18.96 -1.91
C ILE A 193 -3.08 -19.20 -3.43
N ASP A 194 -4.26 -19.40 -3.99
CA ASP A 194 -4.43 -19.60 -5.42
C ASP A 194 -4.44 -18.29 -6.22
N ILE A 195 -4.46 -18.39 -7.54
CA ILE A 195 -4.46 -17.25 -8.47
C ILE A 195 -5.69 -16.36 -8.38
N THR A 196 -6.72 -16.79 -7.69
CA THR A 196 -7.97 -16.04 -7.46
C THR A 196 -8.07 -15.48 -6.04
N GLY A 197 -7.01 -15.65 -5.23
CA GLY A 197 -6.95 -15.13 -3.87
C GLY A 197 -7.66 -16.00 -2.82
N ASN A 198 -7.98 -17.26 -3.14
CA ASN A 198 -8.54 -18.19 -2.16
C ASN A 198 -7.44 -18.82 -1.32
N LEU A 199 -7.66 -18.86 -0.02
CA LEU A 199 -6.81 -19.58 0.91
C LEU A 199 -7.03 -21.11 0.72
N GLN A 200 -5.96 -21.84 0.42
CA GLN A 200 -5.95 -23.28 0.23
C GLN A 200 -5.45 -24.01 1.48
N GLU A 201 -4.38 -23.51 2.07
CA GLU A 201 -3.74 -24.08 3.26
C GLU A 201 -3.28 -22.96 4.19
N ILE A 202 -3.32 -23.24 5.50
CA ILE A 202 -2.87 -22.31 6.53
C ILE A 202 -2.23 -23.08 7.69
N GLY A 203 -1.13 -22.54 8.25
CA GLY A 203 -0.45 -23.12 9.41
C GLY A 203 0.38 -22.10 10.15
N VAL A 204 0.54 -22.27 11.45
CA VAL A 204 1.46 -21.45 12.27
C VAL A 204 2.87 -22.01 12.15
N VAL A 205 3.82 -21.18 11.80
CA VAL A 205 5.27 -21.50 11.74
C VAL A 205 5.96 -21.06 13.03
N LEU A 206 5.57 -19.90 13.55
CA LEU A 206 6.15 -19.30 14.75
C LEU A 206 5.09 -18.58 15.55
N GLU A 207 5.14 -18.74 16.89
CA GLU A 207 4.37 -17.95 17.85
C GLU A 207 5.31 -17.45 18.96
N LYS A 208 5.32 -16.15 19.19
CA LYS A 208 6.12 -15.49 20.24
C LYS A 208 5.28 -14.42 20.96
N PRO A 209 5.16 -14.48 22.31
CA PRO A 209 5.50 -15.64 23.15
C PRO A 209 4.57 -16.82 22.90
N PRO A 210 5.01 -18.07 23.15
CA PRO A 210 4.18 -19.26 22.95
C PRO A 210 3.06 -19.37 24.00
N LEU A 211 2.04 -20.18 23.68
CA LEU A 211 0.98 -20.58 24.61
C LEU A 211 0.04 -19.45 25.08
N LEU A 212 0.03 -18.30 24.43
CA LEU A 212 -0.87 -17.19 24.72
C LEU A 212 -2.02 -17.03 23.72
N GLY A 213 -2.20 -18.01 22.84
CA GLY A 213 -3.33 -18.06 21.91
C GLY A 213 -3.17 -17.22 20.65
N PHE A 214 -2.03 -16.57 20.44
CA PHE A 214 -1.78 -15.74 19.26
C PHE A 214 -1.87 -16.54 17.96
N GLY A 215 -1.30 -17.74 17.93
CA GLY A 215 -1.36 -18.63 16.77
C GLY A 215 -2.80 -19.03 16.44
N GLY A 216 -3.58 -19.41 17.47
CA GLY A 216 -4.99 -19.74 17.32
C GLY A 216 -5.83 -18.58 16.81
N ALA A 217 -5.60 -17.37 17.33
CA ALA A 217 -6.26 -16.15 16.88
C ALA A 217 -5.95 -15.86 15.40
N ALA A 218 -4.67 -15.89 15.00
CA ALA A 218 -4.26 -15.67 13.62
C ALA A 218 -4.88 -16.67 12.64
N LEU A 219 -4.93 -17.97 13.01
CA LEU A 219 -5.60 -18.99 12.20
C LEU A 219 -7.11 -18.73 12.06
N ALA A 220 -7.79 -18.34 13.15
CA ALA A 220 -9.21 -18.03 13.14
C ALA A 220 -9.52 -16.82 12.26
N ASP A 221 -8.70 -15.75 12.35
CA ASP A 221 -8.86 -14.52 11.59
C ASP A 221 -8.66 -14.75 10.09
N PHE A 222 -7.68 -15.58 9.70
CA PHE A 222 -7.42 -15.89 8.30
C PHE A 222 -8.29 -16.98 7.70
N LYS A 223 -8.90 -17.85 8.50
CA LYS A 223 -9.63 -19.05 8.04
C LYS A 223 -10.61 -18.78 6.90
N ASN A 224 -11.29 -17.65 6.95
CA ASN A 224 -12.28 -17.26 5.95
C ASN A 224 -11.85 -15.97 5.20
N ALA A 225 -10.58 -15.57 5.32
CA ALA A 225 -10.06 -14.43 4.60
C ALA A 225 -9.99 -14.72 3.09
N ARG A 226 -10.19 -13.68 2.31
CA ARG A 226 -9.84 -13.61 0.90
C ARG A 226 -8.67 -12.68 0.73
N PHE A 227 -7.91 -12.90 -0.33
CA PHE A 227 -6.71 -12.15 -0.62
C PHE A 227 -6.80 -11.56 -2.02
N ILE A 228 -6.31 -10.36 -2.20
CA ILE A 228 -5.81 -9.98 -3.51
C ILE A 228 -4.66 -10.94 -3.78
N PRO A 229 -4.65 -11.71 -4.90
CA PRO A 229 -3.62 -12.71 -5.14
C PRO A 229 -2.22 -12.10 -5.19
N ALA A 230 -1.20 -12.93 -5.07
CA ALA A 230 0.16 -12.50 -5.33
C ALA A 230 0.36 -12.15 -6.81
N PHE A 231 1.33 -11.29 -7.09
CA PHE A 231 1.68 -10.91 -8.46
C PHE A 231 3.16 -11.18 -8.72
N ARG A 232 3.44 -11.61 -9.94
CA ARG A 232 4.80 -11.72 -10.48
C ARG A 232 4.77 -11.23 -11.92
N ASP A 233 5.67 -10.30 -12.27
CA ASP A 233 5.74 -9.68 -13.59
C ASP A 233 4.37 -9.12 -14.05
N GLY A 234 3.66 -8.45 -13.14
CA GLY A 234 2.35 -7.83 -13.38
C GLY A 234 1.17 -8.80 -13.55
N LYS A 235 1.35 -10.11 -13.30
CA LYS A 235 0.30 -11.14 -13.45
C LYS A 235 -0.02 -11.79 -12.10
N PRO A 236 -1.31 -12.12 -11.83
CA PRO A 236 -1.66 -12.88 -10.64
C PRO A 236 -1.07 -14.30 -10.69
N VAL A 237 -0.52 -14.74 -9.57
CA VAL A 237 0.10 -16.06 -9.42
C VAL A 237 -0.36 -16.73 -8.14
N ALA A 238 -0.41 -18.07 -8.15
CA ALA A 238 -0.52 -18.85 -6.93
C ALA A 238 0.82 -18.79 -6.17
N CYS A 239 0.74 -18.77 -4.85
CA CYS A 239 1.95 -18.68 -4.03
C CYS A 239 1.82 -19.42 -2.71
N GLU A 240 2.96 -19.71 -2.13
CA GLU A 240 3.12 -20.11 -0.74
C GLU A 240 4.00 -19.07 -0.07
N VAL A 241 3.48 -18.41 0.99
CA VAL A 241 4.15 -17.31 1.68
C VAL A 241 4.01 -17.44 3.17
N THR A 242 4.92 -16.80 3.91
CA THR A 242 4.80 -16.63 5.36
C THR A 242 4.49 -15.17 5.65
N LEU A 243 3.31 -14.89 6.21
CA LEU A 243 2.92 -13.55 6.63
C LEU A 243 3.03 -13.40 8.14
N PRO A 244 3.63 -12.31 8.64
CA PRO A 244 3.65 -11.99 10.04
C PRO A 244 2.33 -11.32 10.46
N VAL A 245 1.83 -11.71 11.60
CA VAL A 245 0.75 -11.05 12.33
C VAL A 245 1.32 -10.52 13.63
N PHE A 246 1.24 -9.21 13.80
CA PHE A 246 1.75 -8.55 14.99
C PHE A 246 0.59 -8.05 15.86
N TYR A 247 0.57 -8.50 17.11
CA TYR A 247 -0.42 -8.14 18.12
C TYR A 247 0.17 -7.18 19.14
N LYS A 248 -0.47 -6.04 19.36
CA LYS A 248 -0.06 -5.07 20.39
C LYS A 248 -0.97 -5.14 21.61
N ALA A 249 -0.35 -5.17 22.80
CA ALA A 249 -1.04 -5.20 24.09
C ALA A 249 -1.75 -3.89 24.43
N ALA A 250 -1.24 -2.76 24.00
CA ALA A 250 -1.84 -1.45 24.22
C ALA A 250 -2.75 -1.10 23.03
N GLY A 251 -4.03 -1.23 23.24
CA GLY A 251 -5.17 -0.91 22.37
C GLY A 251 -4.89 -0.42 20.95
N PHE A 252 -5.60 -1.04 20.06
CA PHE A 252 -5.78 -0.54 18.71
C PHE A 252 -6.62 0.73 18.74
#